data_f5ec8c06de9f972c64441340d0e35c5e
#
_entry.id   f5ec8c06de9f972c64441340d0e35c5e
#
_cell.length_a   1.000
_cell.length_b   1.000
_cell.length_c   1.000
_cell.angle_alpha   90.00
_cell.angle_beta   90.00
_cell.angle_gamma   90.00
#
_symmetry.space_group_name_H-M   'P 1'
#
loop_
_entity.id
_entity.type
_entity.pdbx_description
1 polymer ?
#
loop_
_entity_poly.entity_id
_entity_poly.type
_entity_poly.pdbx_seq_one_letter_code
_entity_poly.pdbx_strand_id
1 'polypeptide(L)'
;MSTYRRRLHALLSPSEHRLFARLDTPEKIQDFLDKLPVNFGLERDTAMSPRRVLGTRMAHCAEGAIFAAAVLAYHGKRPLLMDIRALPSDQDHIITLFRERGLWGAISKTNHPILRWRDPIYRSARELAMTYAHEYCLPGGKKSMLSFSKPFSLVRYAPRSWVIATEDLDWLLVDLDTSPHLPVAPQRALRKRRRATRVEMLSQEVVEWPDPRKNQKKKKSRP
;
A
#
# COMPACT_ATOMS: atom_id res chain seq x y z
N MET A 1 18.26 -13.88 -5.04
CA MET A 1 18.08 -12.44 -5.39
C MET A 1 18.93 -11.99 -6.58
N SER A 2 20.19 -12.39 -6.75
CA SER A 2 21.04 -11.91 -7.88
C SER A 2 20.44 -12.16 -9.27
N THR A 3 19.93 -13.37 -9.55
CA THR A 3 19.29 -13.72 -10.84
C THR A 3 17.97 -12.95 -11.05
N TYR A 4 17.15 -12.84 -10.00
CA TYR A 4 15.89 -12.08 -10.04
C TYR A 4 16.16 -10.60 -10.34
N ARG A 5 17.11 -9.99 -9.63
CA ARG A 5 17.54 -8.61 -9.84
C ARG A 5 18.02 -8.37 -11.28
N ARG A 6 18.85 -9.25 -11.83
CA ARG A 6 19.33 -9.14 -13.23
C ARG A 6 18.18 -9.16 -14.23
N ARG A 7 17.20 -10.09 -14.04
CA ARG A 7 16.00 -10.15 -14.89
C ARG A 7 15.18 -8.86 -14.81
N LEU A 8 15.00 -8.31 -13.60
CA LEU A 8 14.27 -7.05 -13.42
C LEU A 8 15.00 -5.90 -14.14
N HIS A 9 16.31 -5.77 -13.92
CA HIS A 9 17.12 -4.73 -14.58
C HIS A 9 16.99 -4.79 -16.10
N ALA A 10 17.05 -5.96 -16.72
CA ALA A 10 16.94 -6.13 -18.17
C ALA A 10 15.59 -5.71 -18.77
N LEU A 11 14.55 -5.47 -17.95
CA LEU A 11 13.22 -5.05 -18.39
C LEU A 11 13.05 -3.53 -18.41
N LEU A 12 13.88 -2.81 -17.66
CA LEU A 12 13.69 -1.39 -17.43
C LEU A 12 14.29 -0.55 -18.58
N SER A 13 13.60 0.53 -18.91
CA SER A 13 14.11 1.55 -19.81
C SER A 13 15.23 2.37 -19.13
N PRO A 14 16.07 3.12 -19.90
CA PRO A 14 17.10 3.97 -19.31
C PRO A 14 16.55 5.02 -18.33
N SER A 15 15.34 5.53 -18.55
CA SER A 15 14.69 6.50 -17.64
C SER A 15 14.23 5.84 -16.34
N GLU A 16 13.64 4.64 -16.41
CA GLU A 16 13.25 3.85 -15.25
C GLU A 16 14.49 3.47 -14.42
N HIS A 17 15.57 3.05 -15.06
CA HIS A 17 16.86 2.79 -14.40
C HIS A 17 17.36 4.00 -13.62
N ARG A 18 17.40 5.18 -14.26
CA ARG A 18 17.85 6.41 -13.59
C ARG A 18 16.99 6.76 -12.38
N LEU A 19 15.68 6.58 -12.48
CA LEU A 19 14.78 6.84 -11.38
C LEU A 19 14.98 5.82 -10.24
N PHE A 20 14.91 4.52 -10.54
CA PHE A 20 15.06 3.48 -9.54
C PHE A 20 16.41 3.56 -8.83
N ALA A 21 17.49 3.88 -9.55
CA ALA A 21 18.82 4.07 -8.97
C ALA A 21 18.87 5.22 -7.94
N ARG A 22 18.09 6.29 -8.15
CA ARG A 22 17.99 7.42 -7.19
C ARG A 22 17.14 7.11 -5.96
N LEU A 23 16.20 6.19 -6.08
CA LEU A 23 15.33 5.73 -5.00
C LEU A 23 16.01 4.58 -4.23
N ASP A 24 17.21 4.81 -3.72
CA ASP A 24 18.11 3.78 -3.17
C ASP A 24 17.85 3.46 -1.70
N THR A 25 16.99 4.23 -1.02
CA THR A 25 16.55 3.97 0.35
C THR A 25 15.03 3.90 0.45
N PRO A 26 14.48 3.18 1.46
CA PRO A 26 13.02 3.13 1.68
C PRO A 26 12.40 4.52 1.87
N GLU A 27 13.07 5.43 2.55
CA GLU A 27 12.60 6.81 2.76
C GLU A 27 12.46 7.56 1.44
N LYS A 28 13.45 7.45 0.54
CA LYS A 28 13.36 8.09 -0.79
C LYS A 28 12.23 7.50 -1.64
N ILE A 29 11.92 6.21 -1.48
CA ILE A 29 10.78 5.59 -2.14
C ILE A 29 9.48 6.16 -1.58
N GLN A 30 9.36 6.28 -0.24
CA GLN A 30 8.21 6.90 0.40
C GLN A 30 8.03 8.35 -0.04
N ASP A 31 9.09 9.17 0.00
CA ASP A 31 9.07 10.58 -0.44
C ASP A 31 8.64 10.74 -1.91
N PHE A 32 9.00 9.78 -2.76
CA PHE A 32 8.56 9.75 -4.15
C PHE A 32 7.06 9.47 -4.25
N LEU A 33 6.56 8.47 -3.51
CA LEU A 33 5.15 8.11 -3.50
C LEU A 33 4.27 9.22 -2.91
N ASP A 34 4.74 9.92 -1.89
CA ASP A 34 4.00 11.02 -1.27
C ASP A 34 3.76 12.18 -2.25
N LYS A 35 4.66 12.38 -3.20
CA LYS A 35 4.52 13.40 -4.26
C LYS A 35 3.57 13.00 -5.38
N LEU A 36 3.18 11.74 -5.48
CA LEU A 36 2.23 11.29 -6.49
C LEU A 36 0.78 11.60 -6.04
N PRO A 37 -0.04 12.21 -6.90
CA PRO A 37 -1.48 12.26 -6.66
C PRO A 37 -2.09 10.87 -6.42
N VAL A 38 -3.16 10.85 -5.65
CA VAL A 38 -3.93 9.62 -5.45
C VAL A 38 -4.69 9.26 -6.74
N ASN A 39 -4.56 8.01 -7.15
CA ASN A 39 -5.45 7.44 -8.15
C ASN A 39 -6.80 7.10 -7.50
N PHE A 40 -7.82 7.88 -7.83
CA PHE A 40 -9.17 7.71 -7.29
C PHE A 40 -10.03 6.72 -8.10
N GLY A 41 -9.50 6.11 -9.14
CA GLY A 41 -10.28 5.22 -10.00
C GLY A 41 -11.51 5.90 -10.61
N LEU A 42 -11.36 7.11 -11.14
CA LEU A 42 -12.50 7.93 -11.59
C LEU A 42 -13.30 7.31 -12.74
N GLU A 43 -12.61 6.62 -13.65
CA GLU A 43 -13.23 5.92 -14.78
C GLU A 43 -13.50 4.44 -14.43
N ARG A 44 -12.55 3.81 -13.78
CA ARG A 44 -12.61 2.43 -13.28
C ARG A 44 -11.55 2.19 -12.22
N ASP A 45 -11.76 1.20 -11.38
CA ASP A 45 -10.71 0.70 -10.50
C ASP A 45 -9.58 0.10 -11.34
N THR A 46 -8.35 0.32 -10.91
CA THR A 46 -7.15 -0.16 -11.58
C THR A 46 -6.19 -0.84 -10.61
N ALA A 47 -5.32 -1.69 -11.14
CA ALA A 47 -4.21 -2.29 -10.42
C ALA A 47 -2.93 -2.13 -11.26
N MET A 48 -2.46 -0.89 -11.38
CA MET A 48 -1.39 -0.53 -12.30
C MET A 48 -0.04 -1.14 -11.91
N SER A 49 0.69 -1.60 -12.94
CA SER A 49 2.09 -2.00 -12.78
C SER A 49 2.98 -0.80 -12.44
N PRO A 50 4.19 -1.01 -11.87
CA PRO A 50 5.18 0.05 -11.65
C PRO A 50 5.44 0.94 -12.87
N ARG A 51 5.52 0.35 -14.06
CA ARG A 51 5.69 1.11 -15.32
C ARG A 51 4.51 2.03 -15.59
N ARG A 52 3.29 1.54 -15.37
CA ARG A 52 2.07 2.34 -15.59
C ARG A 52 1.95 3.46 -14.55
N VAL A 53 2.32 3.22 -13.29
CA VAL A 53 2.40 4.27 -12.25
C VAL A 53 3.35 5.39 -12.69
N LEU A 54 4.49 5.06 -13.28
CA LEU A 54 5.40 6.08 -13.80
C LEU A 54 4.82 6.85 -14.99
N GLY A 55 4.07 6.19 -15.85
CA GLY A 55 3.41 6.80 -17.01
C GLY A 55 2.28 7.74 -16.60
N THR A 56 1.42 7.32 -15.68
CA THR A 56 0.25 8.09 -15.23
C THR A 56 0.58 9.12 -14.17
N ARG A 57 1.69 8.96 -13.44
CA ARG A 57 2.13 9.81 -12.34
C ARG A 57 1.11 9.90 -11.19
N MET A 58 0.38 8.83 -10.94
CA MET A 58 -0.57 8.68 -9.83
C MET A 58 -0.56 7.24 -9.30
N ALA A 59 -0.99 7.04 -8.06
CA ALA A 59 -1.13 5.72 -7.47
C ALA A 59 -2.11 5.70 -6.30
N HIS A 60 -2.87 4.61 -6.14
CA HIS A 60 -3.53 4.27 -4.88
C HIS A 60 -2.64 3.32 -4.04
N CYS A 61 -3.16 2.81 -2.91
CA CYS A 61 -2.35 2.02 -1.95
C CYS A 61 -1.68 0.79 -2.58
N ALA A 62 -2.43 -0.03 -3.31
CA ALA A 62 -1.89 -1.26 -3.92
C ALA A 62 -0.84 -0.94 -5.00
N GLU A 63 -1.11 0.03 -5.86
CA GLU A 63 -0.19 0.47 -6.93
C GLU A 63 1.10 1.04 -6.35
N GLY A 64 0.99 1.88 -5.32
CA GLY A 64 2.14 2.42 -4.59
C GLY A 64 2.96 1.33 -3.90
N ALA A 65 2.29 0.35 -3.29
CA ALA A 65 2.96 -0.77 -2.65
C ALA A 65 3.69 -1.66 -3.68
N ILE A 66 3.06 -2.00 -4.81
CA ILE A 66 3.70 -2.78 -5.87
C ILE A 66 4.89 -2.01 -6.48
N PHE A 67 4.75 -0.69 -6.68
CA PHE A 67 5.85 0.16 -7.13
C PHE A 67 7.03 0.14 -6.15
N ALA A 68 6.80 0.35 -4.86
CA ALA A 68 7.84 0.31 -3.84
C ALA A 68 8.55 -1.05 -3.80
N ALA A 69 7.78 -2.14 -3.91
CA ALA A 69 8.34 -3.49 -3.97
C ALA A 69 9.26 -3.70 -5.18
N ALA A 70 8.94 -3.09 -6.35
CA ALA A 70 9.80 -3.16 -7.54
C ALA A 70 11.11 -2.41 -7.33
N VAL A 71 11.07 -1.21 -6.74
CA VAL A 71 12.27 -0.43 -6.45
C VAL A 71 13.15 -1.15 -5.42
N LEU A 72 12.56 -1.72 -4.36
CA LEU A 72 13.31 -2.54 -3.39
C LEU A 72 13.98 -3.75 -4.07
N ALA A 73 13.27 -4.44 -4.98
CA ALA A 73 13.83 -5.55 -5.75
C ALA A 73 14.98 -5.11 -6.68
N TYR A 74 14.88 -3.93 -7.28
CA TYR A 74 15.94 -3.33 -8.07
C TYR A 74 17.23 -3.19 -7.26
N HIS A 75 17.14 -2.77 -6.00
CA HIS A 75 18.27 -2.68 -5.07
C HIS A 75 18.65 -4.02 -4.41
N GLY A 76 18.06 -5.15 -4.86
CA GLY A 76 18.38 -6.48 -4.37
C GLY A 76 17.71 -6.84 -3.04
N LYS A 77 16.82 -6.00 -2.52
CA LYS A 77 15.98 -6.33 -1.34
C LYS A 77 14.82 -7.23 -1.78
N ARG A 78 14.22 -7.97 -0.84
CA ARG A 78 13.06 -8.82 -1.15
C ARG A 78 11.81 -7.94 -1.37
N PRO A 79 11.10 -8.08 -2.50
CA PRO A 79 9.84 -7.40 -2.73
C PRO A 79 8.73 -8.10 -1.91
N LEU A 80 8.37 -7.53 -0.78
CA LEU A 80 7.40 -8.08 0.15
C LEU A 80 6.20 -7.15 0.27
N LEU A 81 4.99 -7.69 0.08
CA LEU A 81 3.75 -7.00 0.36
C LEU A 81 3.11 -7.52 1.64
N MET A 82 2.24 -6.73 2.23
CA MET A 82 1.31 -7.14 3.27
C MET A 82 -0.05 -6.52 2.95
N ASP A 83 -1.07 -7.36 2.93
CA ASP A 83 -2.46 -6.94 2.90
C ASP A 83 -2.97 -6.76 4.34
N ILE A 84 -3.64 -5.65 4.59
CA ILE A 84 -4.30 -5.32 5.86
C ILE A 84 -5.79 -5.32 5.59
N ARG A 85 -6.45 -6.40 6.04
CA ARG A 85 -7.87 -6.62 5.77
C ARG A 85 -8.76 -5.98 6.81
N ALA A 86 -9.78 -5.30 6.33
CA ALA A 86 -10.80 -4.64 7.13
C ALA A 86 -12.17 -5.34 7.06
N LEU A 87 -13.17 -4.76 7.67
CA LEU A 87 -14.57 -5.16 7.48
C LEU A 87 -15.01 -4.90 6.04
N PRO A 88 -15.96 -5.67 5.47
CA PRO A 88 -16.46 -5.45 4.09
C PRO A 88 -17.05 -4.04 3.84
N SER A 89 -17.32 -3.28 4.89
CA SER A 89 -17.77 -1.89 4.82
C SER A 89 -16.65 -0.85 4.83
N ASP A 90 -15.41 -1.31 4.86
CA ASP A 90 -14.19 -0.50 4.81
C ASP A 90 -13.25 -1.02 3.72
N GLN A 91 -12.22 -0.28 3.38
CA GLN A 91 -11.25 -0.67 2.35
C GLN A 91 -10.04 -1.37 2.97
N ASP A 92 -9.61 -2.45 2.34
CA ASP A 92 -8.33 -3.07 2.65
C ASP A 92 -7.18 -2.13 2.26
N HIS A 93 -6.01 -2.32 2.86
CA HIS A 93 -4.85 -1.49 2.60
C HIS A 93 -3.61 -2.34 2.37
N ILE A 94 -2.92 -2.10 1.27
CA ILE A 94 -1.70 -2.83 0.91
C ILE A 94 -0.49 -1.96 1.16
N ILE A 95 0.50 -2.52 1.86
CA ILE A 95 1.78 -1.89 2.17
C ILE A 95 2.94 -2.73 1.67
N THR A 96 4.09 -2.09 1.48
CA THR A 96 5.34 -2.78 1.17
C THR A 96 6.21 -2.88 2.42
N LEU A 97 6.61 -4.11 2.73
CA LEU A 97 7.48 -4.37 3.88
C LEU A 97 8.96 -4.29 3.48
N PHE A 98 9.76 -3.72 4.36
CA PHE A 98 11.22 -3.78 4.25
C PHE A 98 11.86 -4.11 5.59
N ARG A 99 13.16 -4.43 5.57
CA ARG A 99 13.94 -4.67 6.78
C ARG A 99 15.24 -3.89 6.73
N GLU A 100 15.55 -3.25 7.86
CA GLU A 100 16.83 -2.62 8.10
C GLU A 100 17.36 -3.04 9.47
N ARG A 101 18.64 -3.39 9.54
CA ARG A 101 19.30 -3.86 10.79
C ARG A 101 18.49 -4.95 11.53
N GLY A 102 17.78 -5.81 10.75
CA GLY A 102 16.96 -6.89 11.32
C GLY A 102 15.53 -6.48 11.71
N LEU A 103 15.19 -5.20 11.74
CA LEU A 103 13.89 -4.68 12.13
C LEU A 103 12.99 -4.42 10.91
N TRP A 104 11.69 -4.51 11.09
CA TRP A 104 10.68 -4.30 10.07
C TRP A 104 10.23 -2.85 10.01
N GLY A 105 10.07 -2.35 8.79
CA GLY A 105 9.42 -1.09 8.44
C GLY A 105 8.45 -1.28 7.30
N ALA A 106 7.65 -0.24 6.99
CA ALA A 106 6.69 -0.28 5.90
C ALA A 106 6.67 1.03 5.09
N ILE A 107 6.60 0.87 3.77
CA ILE A 107 6.29 1.93 2.81
C ILE A 107 4.81 1.86 2.49
N SER A 108 4.11 2.98 2.48
CA SER A 108 2.67 3.02 2.29
C SER A 108 2.24 4.24 1.49
N LYS A 109 1.31 4.06 0.56
CA LYS A 109 0.63 5.15 -0.16
C LYS A 109 -0.79 5.27 0.34
N THR A 110 -1.13 6.42 0.92
CA THR A 110 -2.47 6.74 1.42
C THR A 110 -2.78 8.21 1.14
N ASN A 111 -4.06 8.54 1.18
CA ASN A 111 -4.54 9.94 1.06
C ASN A 111 -4.73 10.62 2.43
N HIS A 112 -4.57 9.87 3.50
CA HIS A 112 -4.86 10.31 4.86
C HIS A 112 -3.58 10.42 5.69
N PRO A 113 -3.56 11.15 6.81
CA PRO A 113 -2.42 11.18 7.74
C PRO A 113 -2.22 9.85 8.49
N ILE A 114 -3.17 8.93 8.36
CA ILE A 114 -3.14 7.58 8.92
C ILE A 114 -2.72 6.55 7.86
N LEU A 115 -2.40 5.33 8.27
CA LEU A 115 -1.99 4.20 7.42
C LEU A 115 -0.72 4.51 6.60
N ARG A 116 0.11 5.41 7.09
CA ARG A 116 1.34 5.86 6.42
C ARG A 116 2.55 4.99 6.78
N TRP A 117 3.71 5.48 6.41
CA TRP A 117 5.04 4.96 6.71
C TRP A 117 5.18 4.43 8.15
N ARG A 118 5.97 3.36 8.28
CA ARG A 118 6.45 2.88 9.59
C ARG A 118 7.96 2.72 9.53
N ASP A 119 8.64 3.35 10.49
CA ASP A 119 10.08 3.23 10.66
C ASP A 119 10.50 1.77 10.92
N PRO A 120 11.74 1.37 10.54
CA PRO A 120 12.21 0.01 10.75
C PRO A 120 12.63 -0.22 12.22
N ILE A 121 11.64 -0.23 13.12
CA ILE A 121 11.82 -0.41 14.56
C ILE A 121 11.11 -1.65 15.13
N TYR A 122 10.30 -2.35 14.32
CA TYR A 122 9.48 -3.47 14.76
C TYR A 122 10.22 -4.80 14.63
N ARG A 123 10.15 -5.64 15.67
CA ARG A 123 10.83 -6.94 15.71
C ARG A 123 10.15 -8.00 14.86
N SER A 124 8.86 -7.85 14.60
CA SER A 124 8.08 -8.77 13.78
C SER A 124 7.10 -8.04 12.86
N ALA A 125 6.73 -8.70 11.76
CA ALA A 125 5.69 -8.20 10.84
C ALA A 125 4.33 -8.05 11.55
N ARG A 126 4.04 -8.91 12.57
CA ARG A 126 2.84 -8.75 13.40
C ARG A 126 2.88 -7.48 14.22
N GLU A 127 3.99 -7.21 14.91
CA GLU A 127 4.16 -6.01 15.73
C GLU A 127 3.93 -4.75 14.88
N LEU A 128 4.52 -4.71 13.67
CA LEU A 128 4.30 -3.64 12.71
C LEU A 128 2.82 -3.55 12.30
N ALA A 129 2.18 -4.65 11.90
CA ALA A 129 0.79 -4.66 11.47
C ALA A 129 -0.17 -4.15 12.55
N MET A 130 0.10 -4.48 13.83
CA MET A 130 -0.74 -4.04 14.95
C MET A 130 -0.73 -2.52 15.15
N THR A 131 0.27 -1.80 14.65
CA THR A 131 0.30 -0.33 14.75
C THR A 131 -0.78 0.34 13.91
N TYR A 132 -1.29 -0.33 12.89
CA TYR A 132 -2.38 0.17 12.06
C TYR A 132 -3.78 -0.09 12.68
N ALA A 133 -3.89 -0.99 13.67
CA ALA A 133 -5.19 -1.47 14.14
C ALA A 133 -6.09 -0.38 14.77
N HIS A 134 -5.50 0.67 15.34
CA HIS A 134 -6.24 1.78 15.92
C HIS A 134 -6.59 2.88 14.91
N GLU A 135 -5.90 2.90 13.77
CA GLU A 135 -6.13 3.87 12.71
C GLU A 135 -7.33 3.48 11.81
N TYR A 136 -7.69 2.20 11.82
CA TYR A 136 -8.83 1.68 11.07
C TYR A 136 -10.13 1.90 11.83
N CYS A 137 -10.94 2.88 11.42
CA CYS A 137 -12.28 3.07 11.94
C CYS A 137 -13.24 3.65 10.91
N LEU A 138 -14.44 3.09 10.88
CA LEU A 138 -15.55 3.56 10.04
C LEU A 138 -16.17 4.85 10.58
N PRO A 139 -16.90 5.61 9.76
CA PRO A 139 -17.80 6.64 10.25
C PRO A 139 -18.67 6.09 11.39
N GLY A 140 -18.76 6.84 12.51
CA GLY A 140 -19.39 6.36 13.74
C GLY A 140 -18.46 5.58 14.69
N GLY A 141 -17.16 5.51 14.37
CA GLY A 141 -16.10 5.05 15.28
C GLY A 141 -15.95 3.53 15.41
N LYS A 142 -16.65 2.71 14.62
CA LYS A 142 -16.47 1.25 14.65
C LYS A 142 -15.09 0.90 14.08
N LYS A 143 -14.24 0.25 14.88
CA LYS A 143 -12.92 -0.20 14.43
C LYS A 143 -13.04 -1.38 13.46
N SER A 144 -12.38 -1.28 12.30
CA SER A 144 -12.64 -2.15 11.15
C SER A 144 -11.54 -3.17 10.84
N MET A 145 -10.28 -2.97 11.21
CA MET A 145 -9.23 -3.94 10.91
C MET A 145 -9.53 -5.32 11.50
N LEU A 146 -9.44 -6.37 10.67
CA LEU A 146 -9.72 -7.76 11.04
C LEU A 146 -8.48 -8.64 11.11
N SER A 147 -7.65 -8.57 10.07
CA SER A 147 -6.49 -9.43 9.88
C SER A 147 -5.44 -8.75 9.01
N PHE A 148 -4.29 -9.41 8.87
CA PHE A 148 -3.23 -9.00 7.96
C PHE A 148 -2.58 -10.24 7.36
N SER A 149 -2.10 -10.16 6.13
CA SER A 149 -1.40 -11.27 5.48
C SER A 149 -0.02 -11.51 6.09
N LYS A 150 0.47 -12.74 6.01
CA LYS A 150 1.91 -12.98 6.19
C LYS A 150 2.68 -12.20 5.11
N PRO A 151 3.98 -11.84 5.34
CA PRO A 151 4.79 -11.20 4.32
C PRO A 151 4.73 -11.98 2.99
N PHE A 152 4.14 -11.36 1.97
CA PHE A 152 3.87 -11.97 0.68
C PHE A 152 4.98 -11.60 -0.32
N SER A 153 5.73 -12.59 -0.79
CA SER A 153 6.91 -12.37 -1.61
C SER A 153 6.60 -12.40 -3.11
N LEU A 154 6.88 -11.31 -3.81
CA LEU A 154 6.73 -11.23 -5.27
C LEU A 154 7.85 -11.95 -6.05
N VAL A 155 8.87 -12.48 -5.39
CA VAL A 155 9.93 -13.28 -6.05
C VAL A 155 9.38 -14.54 -6.73
N ARG A 156 8.21 -15.03 -6.30
CA ARG A 156 7.52 -16.17 -6.92
C ARG A 156 7.07 -15.92 -8.35
N TYR A 157 6.92 -14.67 -8.74
CA TYR A 157 6.50 -14.25 -10.07
C TYR A 157 7.68 -13.73 -10.89
N ALA A 158 7.65 -13.96 -12.18
CA ALA A 158 8.64 -13.37 -13.08
C ALA A 158 8.50 -11.82 -13.06
N PRO A 159 9.60 -11.03 -12.96
CA PRO A 159 9.49 -9.58 -12.92
C PRO A 159 8.68 -8.98 -14.09
N ARG A 160 8.75 -9.61 -15.27
CA ARG A 160 8.02 -9.16 -16.46
C ARG A 160 6.50 -9.13 -16.22
N SER A 161 5.95 -10.09 -15.48
CA SER A 161 4.49 -10.21 -15.33
C SER A 161 3.86 -9.13 -14.47
N TRP A 162 4.64 -8.39 -13.67
CA TRP A 162 4.09 -7.38 -12.77
C TRP A 162 4.81 -6.03 -12.79
N VAL A 163 6.12 -5.96 -13.14
CA VAL A 163 6.85 -4.68 -13.13
C VAL A 163 6.51 -3.84 -14.35
N ILE A 164 6.38 -4.49 -15.50
CA ILE A 164 6.21 -3.84 -16.80
C ILE A 164 4.91 -4.24 -17.51
N ALA A 165 3.99 -4.88 -16.79
CA ALA A 165 2.70 -5.29 -17.35
C ALA A 165 1.93 -4.10 -17.92
N THR A 166 1.29 -4.30 -19.06
CA THR A 166 0.37 -3.35 -19.71
C THR A 166 -1.05 -3.48 -19.16
N GLU A 167 -1.41 -4.68 -18.75
CA GLU A 167 -2.69 -5.00 -18.14
C GLU A 167 -2.70 -4.74 -16.64
N ASP A 168 -3.89 -4.65 -16.04
CA ASP A 168 -4.04 -4.52 -14.59
C ASP A 168 -3.60 -5.81 -13.86
N LEU A 169 -3.10 -5.62 -12.64
CA LEU A 169 -2.55 -6.70 -11.82
C LEU A 169 -3.60 -7.29 -10.87
N ASP A 170 -4.87 -7.34 -11.27
CA ASP A 170 -5.96 -7.89 -10.45
C ASP A 170 -5.66 -9.30 -9.97
N TRP A 171 -5.06 -10.13 -10.83
CA TRP A 171 -4.63 -11.47 -10.47
C TRP A 171 -3.65 -11.48 -9.29
N LEU A 172 -2.74 -10.48 -9.20
CA LEU A 172 -1.79 -10.36 -8.10
C LEU A 172 -2.48 -9.95 -6.80
N LEU A 173 -3.47 -9.05 -6.90
CA LEU A 173 -4.26 -8.64 -5.75
C LEU A 173 -5.11 -9.80 -5.24
N VAL A 174 -5.70 -10.61 -6.12
CA VAL A 174 -6.42 -11.84 -5.74
C VAL A 174 -5.50 -12.85 -5.04
N ASP A 175 -4.28 -13.07 -5.57
CA ASP A 175 -3.32 -13.98 -4.95
C ASP A 175 -2.86 -13.48 -3.56
N LEU A 176 -2.73 -12.17 -3.39
CA LEU A 176 -2.40 -11.55 -2.11
C LEU A 176 -3.58 -11.68 -1.12
N ASP A 177 -4.78 -11.34 -1.55
CA ASP A 177 -6.00 -11.42 -0.74
C ASP A 177 -6.29 -12.86 -0.28
N THR A 178 -6.11 -13.86 -1.15
CA THR A 178 -6.30 -15.27 -0.81
C THR A 178 -5.14 -15.89 -0.02
N SER A 179 -4.04 -15.16 0.15
CA SER A 179 -2.88 -15.65 0.92
C SER A 179 -3.21 -15.81 2.41
N PRO A 180 -2.40 -16.60 3.18
CA PRO A 180 -2.68 -16.81 4.59
C PRO A 180 -2.65 -15.53 5.42
N HIS A 181 -3.76 -15.21 6.09
CA HIS A 181 -3.94 -14.09 6.99
C HIS A 181 -3.91 -14.52 8.46
N LEU A 182 -3.40 -13.64 9.29
CA LEU A 182 -3.40 -13.76 10.73
C LEU A 182 -4.40 -12.78 11.34
N PRO A 183 -5.30 -13.20 12.22
CA PRO A 183 -6.25 -12.28 12.84
C PRO A 183 -5.52 -11.30 13.77
N VAL A 184 -6.02 -10.07 13.83
CA VAL A 184 -5.56 -9.05 14.79
C VAL A 184 -5.71 -9.57 16.21
N ALA A 185 -6.90 -10.14 16.52
CA ALA A 185 -7.24 -10.75 17.79
C ALA A 185 -8.35 -11.81 17.60
N PRO A 186 -8.62 -12.66 18.60
CA PRO A 186 -9.77 -13.55 18.55
C PRO A 186 -11.08 -12.79 18.32
N GLN A 187 -12.01 -13.38 17.56
CA GLN A 187 -13.25 -12.72 17.13
C GLN A 187 -14.06 -12.14 18.30
N ARG A 188 -14.08 -12.85 19.46
CA ARG A 188 -14.73 -12.35 20.69
C ARG A 188 -14.18 -11.01 21.18
N ALA A 189 -12.86 -10.79 21.03
CA ALA A 189 -12.21 -9.54 21.42
C ALA A 189 -12.47 -8.43 20.38
N LEU A 190 -12.47 -8.78 19.08
CA LEU A 190 -12.79 -7.84 18.00
C LEU A 190 -14.20 -7.25 18.14
N ARG A 191 -15.18 -8.05 18.59
CA ARG A 191 -16.57 -7.60 18.81
C ARG A 191 -16.71 -6.64 20.00
N LYS A 192 -15.78 -6.70 20.97
CA LYS A 192 -15.81 -5.87 22.20
C LYS A 192 -14.92 -4.62 22.11
N ARG A 193 -14.37 -4.32 20.93
CA ARG A 193 -13.52 -3.13 20.77
C ARG A 193 -14.31 -1.86 21.10
N ARG A 194 -13.69 -0.98 21.90
CA ARG A 194 -14.22 0.36 22.14
C ARG A 194 -14.29 1.13 20.82
N ARG A 195 -15.36 1.87 20.61
CA ARG A 195 -15.48 2.78 19.46
C ARG A 195 -14.46 3.90 19.57
N ALA A 196 -13.95 4.34 18.42
CA ALA A 196 -13.17 5.55 18.31
C ALA A 196 -14.02 6.76 18.67
N THR A 197 -13.42 7.75 19.35
CA THR A 197 -14.06 9.02 19.65
C THR A 197 -14.05 9.93 18.41
N ARG A 198 -14.81 11.04 18.50
CA ARG A 198 -14.81 12.04 17.42
C ARG A 198 -13.40 12.54 17.07
N VAL A 199 -12.56 12.78 18.08
CA VAL A 199 -11.18 13.28 17.88
C VAL A 199 -10.33 12.24 17.13
N GLU A 200 -10.45 10.95 17.49
CA GLU A 200 -9.74 9.87 16.81
C GLU A 200 -10.19 9.74 15.33
N MET A 201 -11.46 10.03 15.02
CA MET A 201 -11.98 9.97 13.66
C MET A 201 -11.61 11.18 12.79
N LEU A 202 -11.33 12.35 13.37
CA LEU A 202 -10.95 13.55 12.62
C LEU A 202 -9.73 13.33 11.72
N SER A 203 -8.81 12.45 12.13
CA SER A 203 -7.65 12.10 11.32
C SER A 203 -8.02 11.51 9.96
N GLN A 204 -9.20 10.90 9.82
CA GLN A 204 -9.68 10.34 8.55
C GLN A 204 -10.34 11.39 7.65
N GLU A 205 -10.75 12.52 8.20
CA GLU A 205 -11.34 13.62 7.42
C GLU A 205 -10.25 14.46 6.73
N VAL A 206 -9.01 14.40 7.22
CA VAL A 206 -7.88 15.08 6.60
C VAL A 206 -7.44 14.30 5.37
N VAL A 207 -7.36 14.98 4.24
CA VAL A 207 -6.93 14.41 2.97
C VAL A 207 -5.84 15.27 2.34
N GLU A 208 -4.85 14.64 1.75
CA GLU A 208 -3.78 15.32 1.03
C GLU A 208 -4.26 15.76 -0.36
N TRP A 209 -5.03 14.90 -1.02
CA TRP A 209 -5.60 15.13 -2.35
C TRP A 209 -7.12 15.12 -2.28
N PRO A 210 -7.82 16.21 -2.69
CA PRO A 210 -9.28 16.25 -2.69
C PRO A 210 -9.85 15.30 -3.75
N ASP A 211 -10.86 14.49 -3.36
CA ASP A 211 -11.58 13.62 -4.31
C ASP A 211 -12.39 14.49 -5.29
N PRO A 212 -12.10 14.46 -6.61
CA PRO A 212 -12.80 15.26 -7.62
C PRO A 212 -14.33 15.05 -7.63
N ARG A 213 -14.81 13.85 -7.26
CA ARG A 213 -16.24 13.51 -7.19
C ARG A 213 -16.99 14.31 -6.13
N LYS A 214 -16.35 14.64 -5.02
CA LYS A 214 -16.94 15.43 -3.93
C LYS A 214 -17.18 16.88 -4.33
N ASN A 215 -16.36 17.45 -5.22
CA ASN A 215 -16.50 18.81 -5.71
C ASN A 215 -17.64 18.97 -6.72
N GLN A 216 -17.95 17.91 -7.48
CA GLN A 216 -19.07 17.93 -8.44
C GLN A 216 -20.43 17.91 -7.73
N LYS A 217 -20.55 17.21 -6.58
CA LYS A 217 -21.79 17.22 -5.77
C LYS A 217 -22.09 18.59 -5.16
N LYS A 218 -21.05 19.33 -4.72
CA LYS A 218 -21.23 20.69 -4.19
C LYS A 218 -21.67 21.73 -5.25
N LYS A 219 -21.29 21.54 -6.52
CA LYS A 219 -21.75 22.43 -7.62
C LYS A 219 -23.19 22.15 -8.02
N LYS A 220 -23.69 20.92 -7.90
CA LYS A 220 -25.09 20.56 -8.23
C LYS A 220 -26.08 20.86 -7.12
N SER A 221 -25.65 21.16 -5.90
CA SER A 221 -26.49 21.48 -4.74
C SER A 221 -26.53 22.97 -4.38
N ARG A 222 -26.00 23.86 -5.23
CA ARG A 222 -26.24 25.31 -5.13
C ARG A 222 -27.45 25.65 -6.01
N PRO A 223 -28.54 26.18 -5.42
CA PRO A 223 -29.71 26.62 -6.15
C PRO A 223 -29.40 27.81 -7.07
#